data_bfdd094bc24b1461fca80ec047c95c5c
#
_entry.id   bfdd094bc24b1461fca80ec047c95c5c
#
_cell.length_a   1.000
_cell.length_b   1.000
_cell.length_c   1.000
_cell.angle_alpha   90.00
_cell.angle_beta   90.00
_cell.angle_gamma   90.00
#
_symmetry.space_group_name_H-M   'P 1'
#
loop_
_entity.id
_entity.type
_entity.pdbx_description
1 polymer ?
#
loop_
_entity_poly.entity_id
_entity_poly.type
_entity_poly.pdbx_seq_one_letter_code
_entity_poly.pdbx_strand_id
1 'polypeptide(L)'
;LGVRRQRQMCIRDSLKDDDLGDPLINRNHIVSFGWAKDDELDEMISTSHKVNELLTKLFADSGMILVDFKLEFGISNGKILLGDEFTPDGCRLWDDETLEKLDKDRFRQDLGDVIESYHMVAHRLGMQIKVD
;
A
#
# COMPACT_ATOMS: atom_id res chain seq x y z
N LEU A 1 11.84 -26.01 -12.50
CA LEU A 1 12.70 -24.89 -12.09
C LEU A 1 11.81 -23.71 -11.69
N GLY A 2 11.47 -23.67 -10.40
CA GLY A 2 10.77 -22.52 -9.81
C GLY A 2 11.71 -21.32 -9.76
N VAL A 3 11.63 -20.44 -10.74
CA VAL A 3 12.25 -19.12 -10.66
C VAL A 3 11.45 -18.33 -9.61
N ARG A 4 11.94 -18.30 -8.37
CA ARG A 4 11.52 -17.28 -7.41
C ARG A 4 11.95 -15.93 -8.00
N ARG A 5 11.02 -15.23 -8.63
CA ARG A 5 11.23 -13.84 -8.96
C ARG A 5 11.41 -13.10 -7.64
N GLN A 6 12.64 -12.68 -7.38
CA GLN A 6 12.91 -11.76 -6.29
C GLN A 6 12.06 -10.51 -6.54
N ARG A 7 11.21 -10.20 -5.57
CA ARG A 7 10.33 -9.03 -5.63
C ARG A 7 11.21 -7.79 -5.64
N GLN A 8 11.36 -7.15 -6.79
CA GLN A 8 11.99 -5.83 -6.84
C GLN A 8 11.01 -4.83 -6.22
N MET A 9 11.43 -4.22 -5.13
CA MET A 9 10.71 -3.11 -4.56
C MET A 9 10.91 -1.88 -5.43
N CYS A 10 9.84 -1.39 -6.02
CA CYS A 10 9.83 -0.16 -6.80
C CYS A 10 8.91 0.84 -6.10
N ILE A 11 9.48 1.96 -5.67
CA ILE A 11 8.70 3.10 -5.17
C ILE A 11 8.35 3.98 -6.35
N ARG A 12 7.08 4.35 -6.48
CA ARG A 12 6.58 5.27 -7.48
C ARG A 12 5.92 6.44 -6.77
N ASP A 13 6.41 7.64 -7.06
CA ASP A 13 5.91 8.86 -6.46
C ASP A 13 4.82 9.49 -7.31
N SER A 14 3.79 10.02 -6.68
CA SER A 14 2.78 10.88 -7.30
C SER A 14 2.51 12.09 -6.41
N LEU A 15 2.16 13.21 -7.04
CA LEU A 15 1.63 14.36 -6.33
C LEU A 15 0.19 14.06 -5.94
N LYS A 16 -0.18 14.25 -4.67
CA LYS A 16 -1.57 14.14 -4.24
C LYS A 16 -2.32 15.39 -4.68
N ASP A 17 -3.04 15.28 -5.78
CA ASP A 17 -3.81 16.36 -6.37
C ASP A 17 -4.98 15.78 -7.17
N ASP A 18 -6.18 15.90 -6.61
CA ASP A 18 -7.38 15.30 -7.18
C ASP A 18 -7.77 15.90 -8.53
N ASP A 19 -7.52 17.21 -8.75
CA ASP A 19 -7.82 17.90 -10.00
C ASP A 19 -6.90 17.45 -11.14
N LEU A 20 -5.64 17.11 -10.80
CA LEU A 20 -4.64 16.62 -11.75
C LEU A 20 -4.61 15.10 -11.88
N GLY A 21 -5.40 14.36 -11.07
CA GLY A 21 -5.45 12.89 -11.09
C GLY A 21 -4.20 12.22 -10.56
N ASP A 22 -3.61 12.78 -9.51
CA ASP A 22 -2.42 12.26 -8.84
C ASP A 22 -1.27 11.94 -9.83
N PRO A 23 -0.73 12.92 -10.56
CA PRO A 23 0.26 12.69 -11.60
C PRO A 23 1.54 12.08 -11.05
N LEU A 24 2.15 11.19 -11.82
CA LEU A 24 3.46 10.64 -11.49
C LEU A 24 4.53 11.72 -11.55
N ILE A 25 5.34 11.75 -10.52
CA ILE A 25 6.47 12.67 -10.36
C ILE A 25 7.74 11.90 -10.03
N ASN A 26 8.86 12.57 -10.07
CA ASN A 26 10.13 12.03 -9.61
C ASN A 26 10.80 12.99 -8.63
N ARG A 27 11.86 12.51 -7.97
CA ARG A 27 12.61 13.29 -6.97
C ARG A 27 13.01 14.68 -7.47
N ASN A 28 13.47 14.79 -8.70
CA ASN A 28 13.89 16.08 -9.26
C ASN A 28 12.71 17.05 -9.39
N HIS A 29 11.55 16.58 -9.80
CA HIS A 29 10.33 17.41 -9.85
C HIS A 29 9.97 17.90 -8.46
N ILE A 30 9.94 16.99 -7.47
CA ILE A 30 9.54 17.31 -6.09
C ILE A 30 10.43 18.40 -5.51
N VAL A 31 11.74 18.26 -5.63
CA VAL A 31 12.71 19.22 -5.09
C VAL A 31 12.70 20.53 -5.86
N SER A 32 12.68 20.47 -7.20
CA SER A 32 12.73 21.68 -8.03
C SER A 32 11.49 22.55 -7.90
N PHE A 33 10.32 21.94 -7.68
CA PHE A 33 9.07 22.68 -7.45
C PHE A 33 8.85 23.05 -5.98
N GLY A 34 9.76 22.66 -5.09
CA GLY A 34 9.69 23.00 -3.68
C GLY A 34 8.57 22.31 -2.91
N TRP A 35 8.07 21.17 -3.40
CA TRP A 35 7.02 20.40 -2.72
C TRP A 35 7.53 19.65 -1.50
N ALA A 36 8.77 19.16 -1.54
CA ALA A 36 9.49 18.63 -0.41
C ALA A 36 11.01 18.85 -0.59
N LYS A 37 11.75 18.79 0.50
CA LYS A 37 13.20 18.81 0.49
C LYS A 37 13.77 17.41 0.27
N ASP A 38 15.04 17.36 -0.07
CA ASP A 38 15.75 16.11 -0.39
C ASP A 38 15.84 15.18 0.83
N ASP A 39 16.12 15.74 2.02
CA ASP A 39 16.15 15.02 3.29
C ASP A 39 14.76 14.53 3.74
N GLU A 40 13.71 15.29 3.48
CA GLU A 40 12.33 14.87 3.72
C GLU A 40 11.94 13.68 2.84
N LEU A 41 12.39 13.65 1.59
CA LEU A 41 12.17 12.51 0.69
C LEU A 41 12.92 11.27 1.17
N ASP A 42 14.16 11.41 1.66
CA ASP A 42 14.90 10.28 2.23
C ASP A 42 14.19 9.69 3.46
N GLU A 43 13.59 10.53 4.30
CA GLU A 43 12.79 10.08 5.44
C GLU A 43 11.53 9.34 4.99
N MET A 44 10.79 9.85 4.00
CA MET A 44 9.60 9.19 3.43
C MET A 44 9.97 7.82 2.84
N ILE A 45 11.05 7.73 2.08
CA ILE A 45 11.54 6.48 1.48
C ILE A 45 11.94 5.48 2.57
N SER A 46 12.70 5.92 3.57
CA SER A 46 13.11 5.07 4.69
C SER A 46 11.91 4.54 5.47
N THR A 47 10.92 5.40 5.71
CA THR A 47 9.66 5.01 6.37
C THR A 47 8.88 4.01 5.52
N SER A 48 8.79 4.23 4.22
CA SER A 48 8.12 3.31 3.28
C SER A 48 8.75 1.92 3.28
N HIS A 49 10.07 1.83 3.34
CA HIS A 49 10.77 0.54 3.47
C HIS A 49 10.43 -0.18 4.77
N LYS A 50 10.42 0.52 5.91
CA LYS A 50 10.05 -0.07 7.20
C LYS A 50 8.60 -0.57 7.20
N VAL A 51 7.68 0.23 6.67
CA VAL A 51 6.27 -0.18 6.54
C VAL A 51 6.15 -1.41 5.65
N ASN A 52 6.88 -1.45 4.52
CA ASN A 52 6.87 -2.62 3.65
C ASN A 52 7.35 -3.89 4.35
N GLU A 53 8.42 -3.83 5.11
CA GLU A 53 8.93 -5.00 5.86
C GLU A 53 7.89 -5.52 6.86
N LEU A 54 7.30 -4.62 7.65
CA LEU A 54 6.30 -4.96 8.66
C LEU A 54 5.04 -5.54 8.04
N LEU A 55 4.49 -4.89 7.00
CA LEU A 55 3.26 -5.34 6.35
C LEU A 55 3.46 -6.64 5.57
N THR A 56 4.58 -6.79 4.87
CA THR A 56 4.89 -8.04 4.16
C THR A 56 4.95 -9.22 5.12
N LYS A 57 5.58 -9.04 6.29
CA LYS A 57 5.63 -10.06 7.32
C LYS A 57 4.25 -10.34 7.90
N LEU A 58 3.50 -9.31 8.27
CA LEU A 58 2.15 -9.43 8.85
C LEU A 58 1.22 -10.24 7.94
N PHE A 59 1.19 -9.90 6.66
CA PHE A 59 0.32 -10.59 5.70
C PHE A 59 0.81 -12.00 5.39
N ALA A 60 2.12 -12.22 5.28
CA ALA A 60 2.68 -13.56 5.08
C ALA A 60 2.37 -14.49 6.26
N ASP A 61 2.50 -14.01 7.50
CA ASP A 61 2.15 -14.76 8.71
C ASP A 61 0.65 -15.11 8.77
N SER A 62 -0.18 -14.40 7.99
CA SER A 62 -1.64 -14.58 7.89
C SER A 62 -2.09 -15.30 6.61
N GLY A 63 -1.18 -15.92 5.86
CA GLY A 63 -1.48 -16.67 4.63
C GLY A 63 -1.86 -15.77 3.45
N MET A 64 -1.28 -14.58 3.38
CA MET A 64 -1.56 -13.62 2.32
C MET A 64 -0.28 -13.03 1.73
N ILE A 65 -0.35 -12.69 0.45
CA ILE A 65 0.72 -11.98 -0.27
C ILE A 65 0.35 -10.52 -0.41
N LEU A 66 1.16 -9.64 0.18
CA LEU A 66 1.07 -8.21 -0.10
C LEU A 66 1.78 -7.93 -1.44
N VAL A 67 1.01 -7.58 -2.46
CA VAL A 67 1.53 -7.33 -3.81
C VAL A 67 2.10 -5.92 -3.93
N ASP A 68 1.31 -4.93 -3.60
CA ASP A 68 1.69 -3.53 -3.51
C ASP A 68 0.74 -2.77 -2.57
N PHE A 69 1.10 -1.56 -2.23
CA PHE A 69 0.29 -0.68 -1.38
C PHE A 69 0.64 0.79 -1.61
N LYS A 70 -0.30 1.65 -1.25
CA LYS A 70 -0.18 3.11 -1.28
C LYS A 70 0.05 3.63 0.13
N LEU A 71 0.94 4.60 0.26
CA LEU A 71 1.11 5.43 1.46
C LEU A 71 0.93 6.89 1.06
N GLU A 72 0.37 7.67 1.97
CA GLU A 72 0.29 9.12 1.82
C GLU A 72 1.09 9.78 2.95
N PHE A 73 1.91 10.77 2.59
CA PHE A 73 2.71 11.54 3.52
C PHE A 73 2.28 13.00 3.48
N GLY A 74 2.34 13.64 4.63
CA GLY A 74 2.14 15.07 4.76
C GLY A 74 3.16 15.68 5.70
N ILE A 75 3.29 17.00 5.66
CA ILE A 75 4.16 17.77 6.56
C ILE A 75 3.27 18.61 7.48
N SER A 76 3.45 18.44 8.77
CA SER A 76 2.78 19.26 9.80
C SER A 76 3.77 19.70 10.85
N ASN A 77 3.82 21.01 11.10
CA ASN A 77 4.77 21.64 12.06
C ASN A 77 6.24 21.22 11.81
N GLY A 78 6.65 21.12 10.54
CA GLY A 78 8.00 20.71 10.15
C GLY A 78 8.33 19.25 10.37
N LYS A 79 7.34 18.41 10.63
CA LYS A 79 7.49 16.96 10.76
C LYS A 79 6.77 16.23 9.64
N ILE A 80 7.40 15.19 9.12
CA ILE A 80 6.78 14.27 8.19
C ILE A 80 5.86 13.33 8.96
N LEU A 81 4.63 13.21 8.51
CA LEU A 81 3.63 12.33 9.07
C LEU A 81 3.15 11.37 7.99
N LEU A 82 3.04 10.10 8.36
CA LEU A 82 2.29 9.13 7.58
C LEU A 82 0.80 9.36 7.84
N GLY A 83 0.07 9.68 6.79
CA GLY A 83 -1.36 9.93 6.82
C GLY A 83 -2.16 8.80 6.19
N ASP A 84 -3.48 8.99 6.16
CA ASP A 84 -4.45 8.07 5.59
C ASP A 84 -4.54 6.71 6.33
N GLU A 85 -5.59 5.93 6.02
CA GLU A 85 -5.76 4.58 6.56
C GLU A 85 -5.03 3.54 5.70
N PHE A 86 -4.77 2.38 6.29
CA PHE A 86 -4.32 1.20 5.57
C PHE A 86 -5.45 0.15 5.52
N THR A 87 -6.02 -0.03 4.34
CA THR A 87 -7.16 -0.94 4.09
C THR A 87 -6.93 -1.73 2.80
N PRO A 88 -7.72 -2.80 2.53
CA PRO A 88 -7.69 -3.49 1.26
C PRO A 88 -8.01 -2.60 0.04
N ASP A 89 -8.51 -1.38 0.24
CA ASP A 89 -8.70 -0.39 -0.82
C ASP A 89 -7.40 0.29 -1.25
N GLY A 90 -6.44 0.40 -0.35
CA GLY A 90 -5.13 1.03 -0.57
C GLY A 90 -4.00 0.06 -0.89
N CYS A 91 -4.28 -1.23 -1.00
CA CYS A 91 -3.27 -2.25 -1.29
C CYS A 91 -3.83 -3.37 -2.17
N ARG A 92 -2.93 -4.21 -2.70
CA ARG A 92 -3.31 -5.48 -3.34
C ARG A 92 -2.86 -6.63 -2.46
N LEU A 93 -3.82 -7.47 -2.11
CA LEU A 93 -3.64 -8.67 -1.30
C LEU A 93 -4.14 -9.89 -2.07
N TRP A 94 -3.33 -10.92 -2.12
CA TRP A 94 -3.70 -12.19 -2.72
C TRP A 94 -3.61 -13.31 -1.68
N ASP A 95 -4.45 -14.30 -1.80
CA ASP A 95 -4.31 -15.55 -1.09
C ASP A 95 -2.98 -16.22 -1.48
N ASP A 96 -2.21 -16.73 -0.52
CA ASP A 96 -0.87 -17.28 -0.79
C ASP A 96 -0.90 -18.67 -1.44
N GLU A 97 -1.99 -19.42 -1.30
CA GLU A 97 -2.17 -20.74 -1.89
C GLU A 97 -2.88 -20.67 -3.24
N THR A 98 -3.99 -19.93 -3.32
CA THR A 98 -4.87 -19.90 -4.50
C THR A 98 -4.55 -18.76 -5.46
N LEU A 99 -3.82 -17.72 -5.00
CA LEU A 99 -3.57 -16.46 -5.70
C LEU A 99 -4.85 -15.67 -6.02
N GLU A 100 -5.94 -15.98 -5.36
CA GLU A 100 -7.16 -15.18 -5.46
C GLU A 100 -6.95 -13.79 -4.88
N LYS A 101 -7.58 -12.81 -5.52
CA LYS A 101 -7.55 -11.41 -5.10
C LYS A 101 -8.47 -11.20 -3.91
N LEU A 102 -7.94 -10.59 -2.85
CA LEU A 102 -8.65 -10.32 -1.60
C LEU A 102 -8.84 -8.81 -1.35
N ASP A 103 -8.64 -8.01 -2.37
CA ASP A 103 -8.59 -6.55 -2.32
C ASP A 103 -9.60 -5.90 -3.28
N LYS A 104 -9.54 -4.58 -3.42
CA LYS A 104 -10.43 -3.79 -4.27
C LYS A 104 -10.41 -4.20 -5.75
N ASP A 105 -9.38 -4.91 -6.22
CA ASP A 105 -9.35 -5.39 -7.60
C ASP A 105 -10.47 -6.40 -7.88
N ARG A 106 -11.02 -7.08 -6.87
CA ARG A 106 -12.24 -7.88 -7.03
C ARG A 106 -13.41 -7.03 -7.53
N PHE A 107 -13.59 -5.83 -6.97
CA PHE A 107 -14.62 -4.89 -7.43
C PHE A 107 -14.28 -4.32 -8.82
N ARG A 108 -13.03 -3.88 -9.02
CA ARG A 108 -12.60 -3.29 -10.29
C ARG A 108 -12.69 -4.26 -11.47
N GLN A 109 -12.56 -5.55 -11.22
CA GLN A 109 -12.55 -6.61 -12.23
C GLN A 109 -13.85 -7.43 -12.25
N ASP A 110 -14.89 -6.97 -11.51
CA ASP A 110 -16.20 -7.61 -11.42
C ASP A 110 -16.13 -9.11 -11.04
N LEU A 111 -15.24 -9.44 -10.10
CA LEU A 111 -15.03 -10.81 -9.62
C LEU A 111 -16.03 -11.24 -8.54
N GLY A 112 -16.86 -10.30 -8.02
CA GLY A 112 -17.82 -10.56 -6.95
C GLY A 112 -17.16 -10.76 -5.57
N ASP A 113 -17.98 -11.06 -4.58
CA ASP A 113 -17.59 -11.45 -3.21
C ASP A 113 -16.60 -10.49 -2.51
N VAL A 114 -16.75 -9.15 -2.78
CA VAL A 114 -15.85 -8.12 -2.24
C VAL A 114 -15.92 -8.06 -0.71
N ILE A 115 -17.14 -8.06 -0.17
CA ILE A 115 -17.38 -7.96 1.27
C ILE A 115 -16.84 -9.20 1.98
N GLU A 116 -17.12 -10.38 1.45
CA GLU A 116 -16.62 -11.65 1.97
C GLU A 116 -15.09 -11.71 1.96
N SER A 117 -14.46 -11.17 0.91
CA SER A 117 -13.00 -11.10 0.83
C SER A 117 -12.42 -10.18 1.90
N TYR A 118 -13.04 -9.03 2.16
CA TYR A 118 -12.61 -8.11 3.21
C TYR A 118 -12.81 -8.71 4.61
N HIS A 119 -13.92 -9.42 4.83
CA HIS A 119 -14.13 -10.19 6.06
C HIS A 119 -13.08 -11.27 6.25
N MET A 120 -12.71 -11.96 5.19
CA MET A 120 -11.65 -12.98 5.22
C MET A 120 -10.30 -12.37 5.60
N VAL A 121 -9.93 -11.24 5.01
CA VAL A 121 -8.70 -10.52 5.37
C VAL A 121 -8.70 -10.15 6.85
N ALA A 122 -9.77 -9.56 7.34
CA ALA A 122 -9.89 -9.17 8.74
C ALA A 122 -9.83 -10.37 9.69
N HIS A 123 -10.52 -11.46 9.36
CA HIS A 123 -10.49 -12.71 10.14
C HIS A 123 -9.07 -13.31 10.20
N ARG A 124 -8.36 -13.37 9.08
CA ARG A 124 -6.98 -13.87 9.03
C ARG A 124 -6.01 -13.02 9.86
N LEU A 125 -6.28 -11.72 9.95
CA LEU A 125 -5.53 -10.79 10.82
C LEU A 125 -5.96 -10.86 12.30
N GLY A 126 -6.88 -11.75 12.66
CA GLY A 126 -7.38 -11.91 14.03
C GLY A 126 -8.36 -10.82 14.48
N MET A 127 -8.91 -10.06 13.54
CA MET A 127 -9.93 -9.05 13.84
C MET A 127 -11.31 -9.67 14.00
N GLN A 128 -12.05 -9.28 15.05
CA GLN A 128 -13.45 -9.64 15.20
C GLN A 128 -14.30 -8.55 14.56
N ILE A 129 -14.97 -8.87 13.47
CA ILE A 129 -15.95 -7.97 12.87
C ILE A 129 -17.30 -8.26 13.51
N LYS A 130 -17.89 -7.26 14.20
CA LYS A 130 -19.29 -7.32 14.58
C LYS A 130 -20.11 -6.94 13.35
N VAL A 131 -20.88 -7.88 12.86
CA VAL A 131 -21.92 -7.61 11.86
C VAL A 131 -23.18 -7.26 12.67
N ASP A 132 -23.59 -6.00 12.66
CA ASP A 132 -24.87 -5.56 13.22
C ASP A 132 -26.01 -5.91 12.26
#